data_d84872b8b5476bc9ea5a48d049040874
#
_entry.id   d84872b8b5476bc9ea5a48d049040874
#
_cell.length_a   1.000
_cell.length_b   1.000
_cell.length_c   1.000
_cell.angle_alpha   90.00
_cell.angle_beta   90.00
_cell.angle_gamma   90.00
#
_symmetry.space_group_name_H-M   'P 1'
#
loop_
_entity.id
_entity.type
_entity.pdbx_description
1 polymer ?
#
loop_
_entity_poly.entity_id
_entity_poly.type
_entity_poly.pdbx_seq_one_letter_code
_entity_poly.pdbx_strand_id
1 'polypeptide(L)'
;MPIDILMPALSPTMEKGNLTKWLKAEGDRVKSGDVIAEIETDKATMEVEAVDEGILAAILVPAGSQDVAVNAVIARITGDGEATGSARAPVAVPAVPPPAPTPSQPTPAVVHAEPSIVMSSYDASGEIPAGTEMVMITMREALRDAMAEEMRANDSVFIMGEEVAEYQGAYKITQGLLQEFGDRRVVDTPITEHGFAGIGVGAALTGLRPIIEFMTFNFAMQAIDHIINSAAKTLYMSGGQMGCPIVFRGPNGAAARVAAQHSQDYSAWYSQIPGLLVVSPSNAADAKGLLKAAIRNPNPVIFLENEILYGQMGSVPKMDDFVLPIGKAKIAREGSDVTIVSFSIGMTYALKAADELASQGISAEVIDLRTIRPMDIATVLASVQKTHRCITVEEGWPQSGVGSEISAQIMEHAFDWLDAPVKRITGRDVPMPYAANLEKLALPTVSDVVEAAKAVCYR
;
A
#
# COMPACT_ATOMS: atom_id res chain seq x y z
N MET A 1 42.45 17.17 -18.21
CA MET A 1 42.50 17.44 -16.74
C MET A 1 42.51 16.12 -16.02
N PRO A 2 43.30 15.95 -14.94
CA PRO A 2 43.28 14.69 -14.19
C PRO A 2 41.90 14.44 -13.60
N ILE A 3 41.46 13.19 -13.66
CA ILE A 3 40.20 12.70 -13.10
C ILE A 3 40.50 12.01 -11.78
N ASP A 4 39.84 12.39 -10.72
CA ASP A 4 40.01 11.78 -9.40
C ASP A 4 39.17 10.49 -9.30
N ILE A 5 39.80 9.38 -8.89
CA ILE A 5 39.11 8.15 -8.51
C ILE A 5 38.81 8.23 -7.02
N LEU A 6 37.55 8.12 -6.67
CA LEU A 6 37.05 8.21 -5.30
C LEU A 6 36.83 6.82 -4.69
N MET A 7 36.98 6.71 -3.38
CA MET A 7 36.57 5.54 -2.61
C MET A 7 35.04 5.31 -2.76
N PRO A 8 34.61 4.23 -3.39
CA PRO A 8 33.16 4.02 -3.63
C PRO A 8 32.43 3.60 -2.36
N ALA A 9 31.15 3.95 -2.27
CA ALA A 9 30.22 3.38 -1.31
C ALA A 9 29.69 2.03 -1.85
N LEU A 10 30.22 0.92 -1.37
CA LEU A 10 29.83 -0.43 -1.81
C LEU A 10 28.62 -0.98 -1.05
N SER A 11 28.10 -0.25 -0.07
CA SER A 11 26.81 -0.47 0.56
C SER A 11 26.18 0.85 1.01
N PRO A 12 24.84 0.93 1.16
CA PRO A 12 24.15 2.16 1.58
C PRO A 12 24.55 2.69 2.96
N THR A 13 25.15 1.85 3.81
CA THR A 13 25.58 2.18 5.17
C THR A 13 27.08 2.28 5.33
N MET A 14 27.84 2.17 4.22
CA MET A 14 29.29 2.21 4.26
C MET A 14 29.80 3.66 4.40
N GLU A 15 30.46 3.96 5.50
CA GLU A 15 31.14 5.24 5.72
C GLU A 15 32.65 5.17 5.44
N LYS A 16 33.23 3.98 5.58
CA LYS A 16 34.67 3.70 5.42
C LYS A 16 34.89 2.29 4.86
N GLY A 17 36.02 2.04 4.21
CA GLY A 17 36.45 0.71 3.76
C GLY A 17 37.94 0.53 3.81
N ASN A 18 38.44 -0.71 3.70
CA ASN A 18 39.84 -1.03 3.69
C ASN A 18 40.28 -1.29 2.24
N LEU A 19 41.21 -0.52 1.72
CA LEU A 19 41.77 -0.73 0.39
C LEU A 19 42.82 -1.85 0.47
N THR A 20 42.45 -3.06 0.09
CA THR A 20 43.25 -4.27 0.29
C THR A 20 44.37 -4.37 -0.73
N LYS A 21 44.09 -4.08 -1.98
CA LYS A 21 45.06 -4.32 -3.07
C LYS A 21 44.75 -3.42 -4.28
N TRP A 22 45.82 -2.98 -4.97
CA TRP A 22 45.73 -2.42 -6.32
C TRP A 22 45.99 -3.51 -7.35
N LEU A 23 45.18 -3.57 -8.39
CA LEU A 23 45.30 -4.51 -9.53
C LEU A 23 45.94 -3.84 -10.75
N LYS A 24 46.09 -2.52 -10.73
CA LYS A 24 46.81 -1.70 -11.71
C LYS A 24 47.90 -0.88 -10.96
N ALA A 25 49.01 -0.62 -11.66
CA ALA A 25 50.11 0.18 -11.16
C ALA A 25 50.10 1.59 -11.78
N GLU A 26 50.79 2.55 -11.14
CA GLU A 26 51.02 3.87 -11.74
C GLU A 26 51.70 3.72 -13.08
N GLY A 27 51.17 4.37 -14.12
CA GLY A 27 51.59 4.27 -15.51
C GLY A 27 50.79 3.28 -16.35
N ASP A 28 49.97 2.44 -15.73
CA ASP A 28 49.14 1.49 -16.47
C ASP A 28 47.98 2.18 -17.17
N ARG A 29 47.64 1.68 -18.35
CA ARG A 29 46.42 2.11 -19.05
C ARG A 29 45.22 1.44 -18.47
N VAL A 30 44.19 2.24 -18.18
CA VAL A 30 42.91 1.85 -17.62
C VAL A 30 41.79 2.18 -18.60
N LYS A 31 40.88 1.25 -18.82
CA LYS A 31 39.64 1.45 -19.60
C LYS A 31 38.47 1.43 -18.66
N SER A 32 37.36 2.06 -19.08
CA SER A 32 36.11 1.94 -18.36
C SER A 32 35.68 0.47 -18.24
N GLY A 33 35.36 0.02 -17.03
CA GLY A 33 35.07 -1.36 -16.67
C GLY A 33 36.27 -2.23 -16.29
N ASP A 34 37.53 -1.71 -16.38
CA ASP A 34 38.69 -2.43 -15.86
C ASP A 34 38.69 -2.47 -14.34
N VAL A 35 38.91 -3.64 -13.73
CA VAL A 35 39.07 -3.78 -12.29
C VAL A 35 40.44 -3.16 -11.89
N ILE A 36 40.41 -2.17 -11.01
CA ILE A 36 41.57 -1.39 -10.62
C ILE A 36 42.03 -1.64 -9.19
N ALA A 37 41.12 -1.99 -8.28
CA ALA A 37 41.46 -2.24 -6.88
C ALA A 37 40.47 -3.23 -6.24
N GLU A 38 40.88 -3.80 -5.10
CA GLU A 38 40.05 -4.59 -4.19
C GLU A 38 39.83 -3.84 -2.89
N ILE A 39 38.57 -3.74 -2.45
CA ILE A 39 38.18 -3.10 -1.18
C ILE A 39 37.48 -4.15 -0.32
N GLU A 40 37.91 -4.21 0.94
CA GLU A 40 37.28 -5.03 1.98
C GLU A 40 36.32 -4.16 2.81
N THR A 41 35.11 -4.64 2.96
CA THR A 41 34.08 -4.06 3.82
C THR A 41 33.81 -4.99 5.00
N ASP A 42 32.95 -4.59 5.92
CA ASP A 42 32.46 -5.43 7.04
C ASP A 42 31.73 -6.72 6.61
N LYS A 43 31.38 -6.82 5.33
CA LYS A 43 30.56 -7.94 4.79
C LYS A 43 31.27 -8.79 3.72
N ALA A 44 32.13 -8.19 2.91
CA ALA A 44 32.81 -8.88 1.80
C ALA A 44 33.97 -8.07 1.22
N THR A 45 34.88 -8.76 0.51
CA THR A 45 35.82 -8.12 -0.41
C THR A 45 35.16 -7.90 -1.76
N MET A 46 35.22 -6.69 -2.30
CA MET A 46 34.61 -6.29 -3.55
C MET A 46 35.64 -5.65 -4.48
N GLU A 47 35.48 -5.88 -5.78
CA GLU A 47 36.28 -5.29 -6.84
C GLU A 47 35.79 -3.88 -7.18
N VAL A 48 36.70 -2.96 -7.45
CA VAL A 48 36.42 -1.59 -7.90
C VAL A 48 36.79 -1.48 -9.35
N GLU A 49 35.83 -1.14 -10.16
CA GLU A 49 35.99 -0.91 -11.59
C GLU A 49 36.23 0.57 -11.90
N ALA A 50 37.03 0.86 -12.88
CA ALA A 50 37.22 2.21 -13.37
C ALA A 50 35.98 2.68 -14.16
N VAL A 51 35.52 3.87 -13.83
CA VAL A 51 34.42 4.54 -14.59
C VAL A 51 34.98 5.24 -15.81
N ASP A 52 36.18 5.81 -15.70
CA ASP A 52 36.85 6.61 -16.73
C ASP A 52 38.05 5.88 -17.34
N GLU A 53 38.45 6.29 -18.53
CA GLU A 53 39.63 5.75 -19.24
C GLU A 53 40.79 6.71 -19.28
N GLY A 54 42.01 6.17 -19.27
CA GLY A 54 43.27 6.95 -19.33
C GLY A 54 44.46 6.21 -18.77
N ILE A 55 45.45 6.93 -18.27
CA ILE A 55 46.65 6.39 -17.61
C ILE A 55 46.50 6.64 -16.10
N LEU A 56 46.69 5.63 -15.26
CA LEU A 56 46.69 5.74 -13.82
C LEU A 56 47.94 6.57 -13.39
N ALA A 57 47.73 7.86 -13.18
CA ALA A 57 48.83 8.81 -13.02
C ALA A 57 49.42 8.80 -11.60
N ALA A 58 48.62 8.57 -10.57
CA ALA A 58 49.07 8.51 -9.18
C ALA A 58 48.12 7.68 -8.32
N ILE A 59 48.70 6.86 -7.44
CA ILE A 59 47.99 6.15 -6.36
C ILE A 59 48.20 6.98 -5.09
N LEU A 60 47.12 7.57 -4.56
CA LEU A 60 47.17 8.46 -3.40
C LEU A 60 46.98 7.72 -2.06
N VAL A 61 46.27 6.59 -2.13
CA VAL A 61 46.03 5.70 -0.98
C VAL A 61 46.70 4.35 -1.28
N PRO A 62 47.73 3.95 -0.53
CA PRO A 62 48.43 2.70 -0.80
C PRO A 62 47.59 1.46 -0.47
N ALA A 63 47.96 0.32 -1.07
CA ALA A 63 47.39 -0.97 -0.72
C ALA A 63 47.61 -1.29 0.77
N GLY A 64 46.61 -1.92 1.41
CA GLY A 64 46.61 -2.23 2.84
C GLY A 64 46.17 -1.08 3.75
N SER A 65 45.74 0.06 3.19
CA SER A 65 45.17 1.17 3.96
C SER A 65 43.84 0.81 4.57
N GLN A 66 43.68 1.05 5.86
CA GLN A 66 42.43 0.79 6.61
C GLN A 66 41.66 2.10 6.84
N ASP A 67 40.37 1.97 7.08
CA ASP A 67 39.45 3.07 7.43
C ASP A 67 39.45 4.24 6.42
N VAL A 68 39.59 3.96 5.13
CA VAL A 68 39.54 5.00 4.09
C VAL A 68 38.10 5.46 3.94
N ALA A 69 37.84 6.76 4.13
CA ALA A 69 36.48 7.32 4.08
C ALA A 69 35.90 7.23 2.66
N VAL A 70 34.61 6.96 2.55
CA VAL A 70 33.86 7.02 1.29
C VAL A 70 33.99 8.43 0.70
N ASN A 71 34.15 8.52 -0.63
CA ASN A 71 34.42 9.73 -1.41
C ASN A 71 35.83 10.35 -1.18
N ALA A 72 36.72 9.72 -0.40
CA ALA A 72 38.14 10.13 -0.39
C ALA A 72 38.79 9.84 -1.75
N VAL A 73 39.65 10.75 -2.23
CA VAL A 73 40.39 10.53 -3.49
C VAL A 73 41.45 9.46 -3.24
N ILE A 74 41.35 8.32 -3.93
CA ILE A 74 42.24 7.16 -3.76
C ILE A 74 43.31 7.08 -4.86
N ALA A 75 43.00 7.58 -6.07
CA ALA A 75 43.97 7.64 -7.18
C ALA A 75 43.54 8.71 -8.21
N ARG A 76 44.38 8.91 -9.24
CA ARG A 76 44.14 9.84 -10.35
C ARG A 76 44.41 9.20 -11.70
N ILE A 77 43.53 9.46 -12.66
CA ILE A 77 43.68 9.11 -14.07
C ILE A 77 43.97 10.40 -14.86
N THR A 78 44.86 10.33 -15.84
CA THR A 78 45.12 11.41 -16.82
C THR A 78 44.81 10.90 -18.23
N GLY A 79 44.26 11.76 -19.09
CA GLY A 79 43.99 11.44 -20.50
C GLY A 79 45.30 11.26 -21.30
N ASP A 80 45.21 10.52 -22.43
CA ASP A 80 46.34 10.29 -23.34
C ASP A 80 46.93 11.64 -23.85
N GLY A 81 48.15 12.00 -23.40
CA GLY A 81 48.90 13.14 -23.91
C GLY A 81 49.28 14.25 -22.93
N GLU A 82 48.87 14.18 -21.66
CA GLU A 82 49.33 15.14 -20.64
C GLU A 82 50.56 14.64 -19.90
N ALA A 83 51.64 15.43 -19.95
CA ALA A 83 52.91 15.11 -19.27
C ALA A 83 52.77 15.17 -17.75
N THR A 84 53.33 14.18 -17.06
CA THR A 84 53.40 14.10 -15.60
C THR A 84 54.15 15.29 -15.01
N GLY A 85 53.42 16.30 -14.54
CA GLY A 85 53.98 17.38 -13.75
C GLY A 85 54.38 16.85 -12.36
N SER A 86 55.69 17.02 -12.03
CA SER A 86 56.31 16.65 -10.77
C SER A 86 55.48 17.02 -9.53
N ALA A 87 55.18 16.03 -8.72
CA ALA A 87 54.51 16.18 -7.45
C ALA A 87 55.34 17.10 -6.50
N ARG A 88 54.78 18.24 -6.16
CA ARG A 88 55.29 19.09 -5.08
C ARG A 88 55.03 18.36 -3.76
N ALA A 89 56.10 18.08 -3.02
CA ALA A 89 56.05 17.46 -1.70
C ALA A 89 55.04 18.19 -0.79
N PRO A 90 54.28 17.47 0.03
CA PRO A 90 53.32 18.09 0.95
C PRO A 90 54.12 18.89 2.01
N VAL A 91 53.81 20.19 2.12
CA VAL A 91 54.25 21.04 3.21
C VAL A 91 53.59 20.53 4.47
N ALA A 92 54.41 20.09 5.44
CA ALA A 92 53.93 19.70 6.76
C ALA A 92 53.24 20.88 7.43
N VAL A 93 51.96 20.80 7.59
CA VAL A 93 51.19 21.70 8.46
C VAL A 93 51.45 21.29 9.89
N PRO A 94 51.85 22.22 10.81
CA PRO A 94 52.07 21.89 12.21
C PRO A 94 50.80 21.28 12.80
N ALA A 95 50.92 20.12 13.44
CA ALA A 95 49.84 19.48 14.14
C ALA A 95 49.27 20.40 15.23
N VAL A 96 48.05 20.86 15.03
CA VAL A 96 47.30 21.49 16.11
C VAL A 96 46.89 20.35 17.07
N PRO A 97 47.20 20.43 18.37
CA PRO A 97 46.81 19.41 19.32
C PRO A 97 45.26 19.26 19.29
N PRO A 98 44.74 18.04 19.37
CA PRO A 98 43.31 17.81 19.35
C PRO A 98 42.66 18.60 20.51
N PRO A 99 41.55 19.31 20.29
CA PRO A 99 40.82 19.94 21.37
C PRO A 99 40.42 18.87 22.38
N ALA A 100 40.62 19.17 23.67
CA ALA A 100 40.15 18.30 24.74
C ALA A 100 38.66 17.96 24.54
N PRO A 101 38.23 16.71 24.82
CA PRO A 101 36.85 16.34 24.65
C PRO A 101 35.97 17.25 25.52
N THR A 102 35.22 18.11 24.88
CA THR A 102 34.15 18.86 25.53
C THR A 102 33.16 17.82 26.07
N PRO A 103 32.79 17.86 27.37
CA PRO A 103 31.79 16.93 27.87
C PRO A 103 30.55 17.10 27.03
N SER A 104 30.16 16.06 26.31
CA SER A 104 28.90 16.01 25.55
C SER A 104 27.77 16.18 26.57
N GLN A 105 27.11 17.33 26.53
CA GLN A 105 25.82 17.44 27.19
C GLN A 105 24.94 16.33 26.64
N PRO A 106 24.24 15.56 27.48
CA PRO A 106 23.28 14.57 27.00
C PRO A 106 22.29 15.31 26.11
N THR A 107 22.25 14.96 24.85
CA THR A 107 21.20 15.40 23.93
C THR A 107 19.87 15.03 24.59
N PRO A 108 18.97 15.98 24.85
CA PRO A 108 17.66 15.61 25.41
C PRO A 108 17.06 14.56 24.49
N ALA A 109 16.73 13.39 25.05
CA ALA A 109 15.98 12.39 24.32
C ALA A 109 14.72 13.07 23.80
N VAL A 110 14.61 13.21 22.48
CA VAL A 110 13.36 13.64 21.86
C VAL A 110 12.40 12.48 22.12
N VAL A 111 11.65 12.58 23.21
CA VAL A 111 10.50 11.73 23.45
C VAL A 111 9.50 12.13 22.37
N HIS A 112 9.44 11.38 21.28
CA HIS A 112 8.32 11.45 20.37
C HIS A 112 7.12 10.95 21.16
N ALA A 113 6.38 11.87 21.77
CA ALA A 113 5.05 11.55 22.25
C ALA A 113 4.25 11.12 21.01
N GLU A 114 3.85 9.86 20.98
CA GLU A 114 2.91 9.42 19.96
C GLU A 114 1.67 10.32 20.05
N PRO A 115 1.16 10.84 18.92
CA PRO A 115 -0.01 11.68 18.95
C PRO A 115 -1.16 10.87 19.56
N SER A 116 -1.71 11.33 20.67
CA SER A 116 -2.87 10.70 21.29
C SER A 116 -4.04 10.73 20.31
N ILE A 117 -4.62 9.57 20.04
CA ILE A 117 -5.79 9.44 19.16
C ILE A 117 -6.98 10.11 19.86
N VAL A 118 -7.54 11.12 19.23
CA VAL A 118 -8.80 11.72 19.69
C VAL A 118 -9.93 10.76 19.28
N MET A 119 -10.54 10.09 20.26
CA MET A 119 -11.66 9.19 20.05
C MET A 119 -12.91 10.01 19.67
N SER A 120 -13.23 10.05 18.39
CA SER A 120 -14.40 10.75 17.87
C SER A 120 -14.92 10.05 16.62
N SER A 121 -16.22 9.81 16.55
CA SER A 121 -16.85 9.26 15.37
C SER A 121 -16.87 10.28 14.24
N TYR A 122 -16.65 9.81 13.03
CA TYR A 122 -16.89 10.62 11.85
C TYR A 122 -18.40 10.81 11.64
N ASP A 123 -18.83 12.05 11.43
CA ASP A 123 -20.22 12.37 11.10
C ASP A 123 -20.44 12.24 9.58
N ALA A 124 -21.04 11.15 9.16
CA ALA A 124 -21.39 10.88 7.77
C ALA A 124 -22.70 11.56 7.33
N SER A 125 -23.41 12.27 8.20
CA SER A 125 -24.72 12.89 7.88
C SER A 125 -24.64 13.96 6.79
N GLY A 126 -23.48 14.60 6.65
CA GLY A 126 -23.21 15.61 5.63
C GLY A 126 -22.81 15.06 4.26
N GLU A 127 -22.57 13.75 4.12
CA GLU A 127 -22.16 13.15 2.85
C GLU A 127 -23.23 13.25 1.75
N ILE A 128 -24.49 13.13 2.17
CA ILE A 128 -25.66 13.23 1.27
C ILE A 128 -26.60 14.28 1.84
N PRO A 129 -26.72 15.47 1.21
CA PRO A 129 -27.63 16.52 1.68
C PRO A 129 -29.08 16.03 1.79
N ALA A 130 -29.80 16.50 2.79
CA ALA A 130 -31.20 16.16 2.97
C ALA A 130 -32.04 16.56 1.75
N GLY A 131 -32.91 15.67 1.28
CA GLY A 131 -33.73 15.89 0.09
C GLY A 131 -33.06 15.56 -1.24
N THR A 132 -31.82 15.06 -1.24
CA THR A 132 -31.17 14.58 -2.46
C THR A 132 -31.99 13.43 -3.08
N GLU A 133 -32.24 13.52 -4.39
CA GLU A 133 -32.86 12.44 -5.16
C GLU A 133 -31.96 11.20 -5.12
N MET A 134 -32.56 10.05 -4.81
CA MET A 134 -31.85 8.77 -4.74
C MET A 134 -32.31 7.86 -5.88
N VAL A 135 -31.38 7.15 -6.49
CA VAL A 135 -31.64 6.15 -7.54
C VAL A 135 -31.22 4.76 -7.06
N MET A 136 -32.03 3.75 -7.38
CA MET A 136 -31.69 2.36 -7.09
C MET A 136 -30.94 1.76 -8.27
N ILE A 137 -29.66 1.47 -8.06
CA ILE A 137 -28.80 0.81 -9.05
C ILE A 137 -27.99 -0.31 -8.40
N THR A 138 -27.46 -1.20 -9.20
CA THR A 138 -26.55 -2.24 -8.72
C THR A 138 -25.17 -1.65 -8.36
N MET A 139 -24.43 -2.33 -7.49
CA MET A 139 -23.05 -1.93 -7.19
C MET A 139 -22.19 -1.92 -8.46
N ARG A 140 -22.40 -2.85 -9.39
CA ARG A 140 -21.74 -2.90 -10.70
C ARG A 140 -21.98 -1.62 -11.52
N GLU A 141 -23.24 -1.17 -11.61
CA GLU A 141 -23.58 0.08 -12.29
C GLU A 141 -22.96 1.29 -11.59
N ALA A 142 -22.95 1.30 -10.27
CA ALA A 142 -22.34 2.38 -9.49
C ALA A 142 -20.83 2.51 -9.74
N LEU A 143 -20.11 1.39 -9.83
CA LEU A 143 -18.66 1.36 -10.18
C LEU A 143 -18.43 1.84 -11.63
N ARG A 144 -19.24 1.34 -12.59
CA ARG A 144 -19.17 1.79 -13.98
C ARG A 144 -19.39 3.30 -14.10
N ASP A 145 -20.43 3.80 -13.44
CA ASP A 145 -20.79 5.22 -13.49
C ASP A 145 -19.71 6.09 -12.87
N ALA A 146 -19.09 5.64 -11.77
CA ALA A 146 -17.93 6.33 -11.16
C ALA A 146 -16.78 6.49 -12.16
N MET A 147 -16.40 5.40 -12.84
CA MET A 147 -15.33 5.44 -13.86
C MET A 147 -15.72 6.34 -15.04
N ALA A 148 -16.94 6.20 -15.57
CA ALA A 148 -17.42 7.00 -16.68
C ALA A 148 -17.41 8.51 -16.35
N GLU A 149 -17.89 8.90 -15.17
CA GLU A 149 -17.90 10.28 -14.71
C GLU A 149 -16.49 10.87 -14.62
N GLU A 150 -15.53 10.13 -14.05
CA GLU A 150 -14.13 10.59 -13.95
C GLU A 150 -13.42 10.62 -15.31
N MET A 151 -13.72 9.69 -16.21
CA MET A 151 -13.21 9.69 -17.58
C MET A 151 -13.76 10.86 -18.40
N ARG A 152 -15.02 11.29 -18.20
CA ARG A 152 -15.57 12.50 -18.83
C ARG A 152 -14.94 13.76 -18.29
N ALA A 153 -14.64 13.79 -17.00
CA ALA A 153 -14.09 14.97 -16.33
C ALA A 153 -12.59 15.16 -16.56
N ASN A 154 -11.84 14.09 -16.90
CA ASN A 154 -10.40 14.15 -17.02
C ASN A 154 -9.87 13.21 -18.11
N ASP A 155 -9.29 13.76 -19.16
CA ASP A 155 -8.74 13.02 -20.29
C ASP A 155 -7.51 12.16 -19.95
N SER A 156 -6.86 12.37 -18.82
CA SER A 156 -5.76 11.53 -18.35
C SER A 156 -6.22 10.19 -17.73
N VAL A 157 -7.52 10.05 -17.41
CA VAL A 157 -8.09 8.82 -16.83
C VAL A 157 -8.37 7.84 -17.96
N PHE A 158 -7.86 6.63 -17.83
CA PHE A 158 -8.15 5.50 -18.74
C PHE A 158 -8.21 4.19 -17.96
N ILE A 159 -8.88 3.19 -18.53
CA ILE A 159 -8.94 1.84 -17.96
C ILE A 159 -8.20 0.85 -18.84
N MET A 160 -7.49 -0.08 -18.22
CA MET A 160 -6.75 -1.15 -18.86
C MET A 160 -6.86 -2.44 -18.05
N GLY A 161 -7.00 -3.57 -18.75
CA GLY A 161 -7.08 -4.88 -18.14
C GLY A 161 -7.53 -5.94 -19.15
N GLU A 162 -7.73 -7.15 -18.66
CA GLU A 162 -8.18 -8.27 -19.49
C GLU A 162 -9.67 -8.16 -19.76
N GLU A 163 -10.07 -8.23 -21.04
CA GLU A 163 -11.49 -8.23 -21.47
C GLU A 163 -12.29 -6.99 -21.06
N VAL A 164 -11.64 -5.88 -20.72
CA VAL A 164 -12.32 -4.66 -20.23
C VAL A 164 -12.99 -3.87 -21.35
N ALA A 165 -12.52 -4.00 -22.61
CA ALA A 165 -13.00 -3.25 -23.76
C ALA A 165 -14.09 -4.02 -24.54
N GLU A 166 -13.71 -4.93 -25.42
CA GLU A 166 -14.63 -5.60 -26.33
C GLU A 166 -15.64 -6.49 -25.59
N TYR A 167 -15.17 -7.25 -24.62
CA TYR A 167 -16.04 -8.10 -23.81
C TYR A 167 -16.81 -7.34 -22.71
N GLN A 168 -16.45 -6.07 -22.46
CA GLN A 168 -17.07 -5.18 -21.47
C GLN A 168 -16.91 -5.67 -20.02
N GLY A 169 -15.78 -6.29 -19.72
CA GLY A 169 -15.44 -6.86 -18.44
C GLY A 169 -16.08 -8.23 -18.17
N ALA A 170 -15.37 -9.11 -17.46
CA ALA A 170 -15.86 -10.42 -17.06
C ALA A 170 -17.17 -10.31 -16.26
N TYR A 171 -17.29 -9.28 -15.44
CA TYR A 171 -18.46 -9.01 -14.59
C TYR A 171 -19.34 -7.85 -15.12
N LYS A 172 -19.07 -7.37 -16.35
CA LYS A 172 -19.80 -6.26 -17.02
C LYS A 172 -19.73 -4.92 -16.29
N ILE A 173 -18.65 -4.67 -15.57
CA ILE A 173 -18.45 -3.39 -14.88
C ILE A 173 -18.03 -2.29 -15.85
N THR A 174 -17.37 -2.64 -16.96
CA THR A 174 -16.94 -1.70 -18.01
C THR A 174 -17.93 -1.59 -19.17
N GLN A 175 -19.17 -2.07 -18.99
CA GLN A 175 -20.19 -2.06 -20.03
C GLN A 175 -20.45 -0.66 -20.58
N GLY A 176 -20.30 -0.49 -21.91
CA GLY A 176 -20.53 0.77 -22.59
C GLY A 176 -19.34 1.73 -22.61
N LEU A 177 -18.27 1.50 -21.82
CA LEU A 177 -17.14 2.43 -21.75
C LEU A 177 -16.35 2.50 -23.06
N LEU A 178 -16.12 1.37 -23.75
CA LEU A 178 -15.42 1.36 -25.03
C LEU A 178 -16.18 2.21 -26.08
N GLN A 179 -17.51 2.09 -26.13
CA GLN A 179 -18.34 2.83 -27.09
C GLN A 179 -18.30 4.33 -26.83
N GLU A 180 -18.18 4.72 -25.56
CA GLU A 180 -18.16 6.16 -25.18
C GLU A 180 -16.77 6.78 -25.32
N PHE A 181 -15.70 6.10 -24.90
CA PHE A 181 -14.37 6.68 -24.75
C PHE A 181 -13.34 6.21 -25.79
N GLY A 182 -13.66 5.16 -26.54
CA GLY A 182 -12.79 4.60 -27.58
C GLY A 182 -11.64 3.76 -27.05
N ASP A 183 -10.94 3.11 -27.97
CA ASP A 183 -9.88 2.12 -27.74
C ASP A 183 -8.58 2.66 -27.13
N ARG A 184 -8.38 3.98 -27.18
CA ARG A 184 -7.24 4.63 -26.50
C ARG A 184 -7.43 4.80 -25.00
N ARG A 185 -8.66 4.75 -24.54
CA ARG A 185 -9.00 4.99 -23.13
C ARG A 185 -9.64 3.79 -22.43
N VAL A 186 -10.05 2.78 -23.20
CA VAL A 186 -10.54 1.49 -22.72
C VAL A 186 -9.76 0.41 -23.45
N VAL A 187 -8.76 -0.17 -22.77
CA VAL A 187 -7.69 -0.94 -23.42
C VAL A 187 -7.73 -2.38 -22.95
N ASP A 188 -8.01 -3.30 -23.88
CA ASP A 188 -7.80 -4.72 -23.65
C ASP A 188 -6.32 -5.08 -23.63
N THR A 189 -5.91 -5.92 -22.70
CA THR A 189 -4.55 -6.42 -22.58
C THR A 189 -4.51 -7.93 -22.77
N PRO A 190 -3.37 -8.49 -23.22
CA PRO A 190 -3.14 -9.93 -23.08
C PRO A 190 -3.16 -10.32 -21.58
N ILE A 191 -3.32 -11.63 -21.31
CA ILE A 191 -3.23 -12.17 -19.93
C ILE A 191 -1.77 -12.07 -19.46
N THR A 192 -1.44 -10.96 -18.82
CA THR A 192 -0.08 -10.62 -18.35
C THR A 192 -0.16 -9.61 -17.21
N GLU A 193 -0.68 -9.99 -16.06
CA GLU A 193 -0.94 -9.06 -14.95
C GLU A 193 0.33 -8.30 -14.53
N HIS A 194 1.47 -8.96 -14.52
CA HIS A 194 2.76 -8.30 -14.31
C HIS A 194 3.03 -7.23 -15.38
N GLY A 195 2.81 -7.55 -16.66
CA GLY A 195 3.07 -6.65 -17.78
C GLY A 195 2.17 -5.43 -17.78
N PHE A 196 0.86 -5.61 -17.75
CA PHE A 196 -0.05 -4.48 -17.84
C PHE A 196 -0.09 -3.63 -16.55
N ALA A 197 0.11 -4.23 -15.36
CA ALA A 197 0.28 -3.45 -14.14
C ALA A 197 1.54 -2.58 -14.19
N GLY A 198 2.67 -3.13 -14.71
CA GLY A 198 3.90 -2.36 -14.90
C GLY A 198 3.74 -1.21 -15.90
N ILE A 199 3.04 -1.44 -17.03
CA ILE A 199 2.69 -0.37 -18.00
C ILE A 199 1.83 0.70 -17.32
N GLY A 200 0.82 0.30 -16.53
CA GLY A 200 -0.02 1.22 -15.77
C GLY A 200 0.78 2.07 -14.80
N VAL A 201 1.69 1.47 -14.04
CA VAL A 201 2.59 2.21 -13.14
C VAL A 201 3.44 3.21 -13.92
N GLY A 202 4.06 2.79 -15.02
CA GLY A 202 4.83 3.69 -15.89
C GLY A 202 3.99 4.86 -16.42
N ALA A 203 2.77 4.60 -16.85
CA ALA A 203 1.82 5.64 -17.29
C ALA A 203 1.47 6.62 -16.15
N ALA A 204 1.24 6.11 -14.94
CA ALA A 204 0.98 6.96 -13.78
C ALA A 204 2.18 7.85 -13.42
N LEU A 205 3.40 7.32 -13.46
CA LEU A 205 4.63 8.08 -13.22
C LEU A 205 4.85 9.22 -14.24
N THR A 206 4.23 9.13 -15.43
CA THR A 206 4.27 10.19 -16.47
C THR A 206 3.09 11.16 -16.41
N GLY A 207 2.20 11.04 -15.42
CA GLY A 207 1.11 11.96 -15.16
C GLY A 207 -0.27 11.52 -15.68
N LEU A 208 -0.40 10.31 -16.25
CA LEU A 208 -1.70 9.74 -16.53
C LEU A 208 -2.34 9.16 -15.25
N ARG A 209 -3.63 8.83 -15.33
CA ARG A 209 -4.41 8.26 -14.22
C ARG A 209 -5.03 6.93 -14.62
N PRO A 210 -4.24 5.85 -14.65
CA PRO A 210 -4.73 4.55 -15.03
C PRO A 210 -5.60 3.91 -13.95
N ILE A 211 -6.66 3.26 -14.41
CA ILE A 211 -7.45 2.30 -13.65
C ILE A 211 -7.04 0.92 -14.18
N ILE A 212 -6.38 0.13 -13.37
CA ILE A 212 -5.96 -1.22 -13.71
C ILE A 212 -6.98 -2.20 -13.15
N GLU A 213 -7.69 -2.91 -14.04
CA GLU A 213 -8.62 -3.96 -13.64
C GLU A 213 -7.91 -5.32 -13.64
N PHE A 214 -7.85 -5.95 -12.49
CA PHE A 214 -7.59 -7.39 -12.40
C PHE A 214 -8.91 -8.14 -12.49
N MET A 215 -8.99 -9.20 -13.29
CA MET A 215 -10.17 -10.06 -13.37
C MET A 215 -10.55 -10.60 -11.98
N THR A 216 -9.56 -10.85 -11.15
CA THR A 216 -9.66 -11.05 -9.69
C THR A 216 -8.34 -10.69 -9.02
N PHE A 217 -8.38 -10.21 -7.78
CA PHE A 217 -7.17 -9.95 -7.00
C PHE A 217 -6.33 -11.21 -6.75
N ASN A 218 -6.90 -12.39 -6.91
CA ASN A 218 -6.11 -13.63 -6.89
C ASN A 218 -5.01 -13.65 -7.95
N PHE A 219 -5.24 -13.03 -9.11
CA PHE A 219 -4.25 -12.93 -10.20
C PHE A 219 -3.31 -11.73 -10.03
N ALA A 220 -3.73 -10.71 -9.28
CA ALA A 220 -2.89 -9.57 -8.94
C ALA A 220 -1.59 -9.96 -8.21
N MET A 221 -1.51 -11.17 -7.65
CA MET A 221 -0.28 -11.72 -7.07
C MET A 221 0.88 -11.74 -8.08
N GLN A 222 0.63 -11.91 -9.37
CA GLN A 222 1.67 -11.87 -10.41
C GLN A 222 2.23 -10.45 -10.60
N ALA A 223 1.45 -9.42 -10.25
CA ALA A 223 1.82 -8.01 -10.35
C ALA A 223 2.28 -7.40 -9.03
N ILE A 224 2.43 -8.18 -7.96
CA ILE A 224 2.65 -7.68 -6.60
C ILE A 224 3.92 -6.80 -6.49
N ASP A 225 4.97 -7.09 -7.25
CA ASP A 225 6.18 -6.28 -7.29
C ASP A 225 5.89 -4.86 -7.81
N HIS A 226 5.16 -4.73 -8.91
CA HIS A 226 4.77 -3.42 -9.45
C HIS A 226 3.87 -2.63 -8.51
N ILE A 227 3.01 -3.30 -7.76
CA ILE A 227 2.15 -2.66 -6.76
C ILE A 227 2.98 -2.19 -5.57
N ILE A 228 3.81 -3.07 -4.99
CA ILE A 228 4.50 -2.83 -3.71
C ILE A 228 5.81 -2.06 -3.89
N ASN A 229 6.67 -2.46 -4.83
CA ASN A 229 7.97 -1.84 -5.01
C ASN A 229 7.92 -0.63 -5.94
N SER A 230 7.18 -0.71 -7.04
CA SER A 230 7.12 0.38 -8.01
C SER A 230 6.08 1.45 -7.58
N ALA A 231 4.79 1.12 -7.50
CA ALA A 231 3.76 2.13 -7.20
C ALA A 231 3.88 2.70 -5.78
N ALA A 232 3.95 1.84 -4.76
CA ALA A 232 3.91 2.28 -3.37
C ALA A 232 5.18 2.98 -2.89
N LYS A 233 6.35 2.72 -3.48
CA LYS A 233 7.65 3.20 -2.96
C LYS A 233 8.29 4.32 -3.76
N THR A 234 7.91 4.52 -5.04
CA THR A 234 8.60 5.47 -5.91
C THR A 234 8.49 6.91 -5.41
N LEU A 235 7.36 7.33 -4.86
CA LEU A 235 7.22 8.67 -4.27
C LEU A 235 8.27 8.91 -3.17
N TYR A 236 8.43 7.96 -2.25
CA TYR A 236 9.43 8.03 -1.19
C TYR A 236 10.86 8.02 -1.75
N MET A 237 11.17 7.08 -2.64
CA MET A 237 12.52 6.91 -3.21
C MET A 237 12.94 8.07 -4.09
N SER A 238 12.00 8.78 -4.71
CA SER A 238 12.26 9.99 -5.50
C SER A 238 12.31 11.28 -4.68
N GLY A 239 12.25 11.19 -3.35
CA GLY A 239 12.22 12.38 -2.50
C GLY A 239 10.95 13.22 -2.70
N GLY A 240 9.82 12.59 -3.02
CA GLY A 240 8.54 13.26 -3.21
C GLY A 240 8.30 13.81 -4.63
N GLN A 241 9.18 13.54 -5.59
CA GLN A 241 9.11 14.13 -6.94
C GLN A 241 8.24 13.35 -7.92
N MET A 242 8.11 12.01 -7.75
CA MET A 242 7.40 11.12 -8.67
C MET A 242 6.19 10.50 -7.96
N GLY A 243 5.01 11.08 -8.16
CA GLY A 243 3.74 10.51 -7.71
C GLY A 243 3.27 9.35 -8.60
N CYS A 244 2.39 8.50 -8.09
CA CYS A 244 1.82 7.38 -8.82
C CYS A 244 0.28 7.35 -8.64
N PRO A 245 -0.47 8.22 -9.34
CA PRO A 245 -1.93 8.29 -9.24
C PRO A 245 -2.59 7.15 -10.02
N ILE A 246 -2.62 5.96 -9.44
CA ILE A 246 -3.12 4.72 -10.04
C ILE A 246 -4.15 4.05 -9.14
N VAL A 247 -5.17 3.46 -9.74
CA VAL A 247 -6.12 2.58 -9.05
C VAL A 247 -5.94 1.15 -9.56
N PHE A 248 -5.70 0.23 -8.65
CA PHE A 248 -5.78 -1.20 -8.89
C PHE A 248 -7.12 -1.70 -8.34
N ARG A 249 -7.99 -2.21 -9.20
CA ARG A 249 -9.33 -2.66 -8.80
C ARG A 249 -9.68 -4.06 -9.31
N GLY A 250 -10.61 -4.68 -8.66
CA GLY A 250 -11.17 -5.98 -9.04
C GLY A 250 -11.80 -6.71 -7.87
N PRO A 251 -12.46 -7.86 -8.12
CA PRO A 251 -13.06 -8.68 -7.07
C PRO A 251 -12.01 -9.30 -6.17
N ASN A 252 -12.32 -9.33 -4.87
CA ASN A 252 -11.52 -9.83 -3.78
C ASN A 252 -12.42 -10.67 -2.85
N GLY A 253 -11.84 -11.64 -2.17
CA GLY A 253 -12.59 -12.53 -1.29
C GLY A 253 -13.23 -13.70 -2.02
N ALA A 254 -14.17 -14.36 -1.37
CA ALA A 254 -14.82 -15.54 -1.90
C ALA A 254 -15.83 -15.21 -3.00
N ALA A 255 -15.74 -15.98 -4.08
CA ALA A 255 -16.77 -16.05 -5.13
C ALA A 255 -17.50 -17.41 -5.07
N ALA A 256 -18.52 -17.61 -5.88
CA ALA A 256 -19.29 -18.83 -5.83
C ALA A 256 -18.59 -20.01 -6.53
N ARG A 257 -18.12 -20.99 -5.78
CA ARG A 257 -17.61 -22.30 -6.27
C ARG A 257 -16.44 -22.21 -7.25
N VAL A 258 -15.48 -21.34 -6.94
CA VAL A 258 -14.24 -21.18 -7.73
C VAL A 258 -13.00 -21.72 -7.03
N ALA A 259 -13.14 -22.27 -5.81
CA ALA A 259 -12.12 -22.95 -5.03
C ALA A 259 -10.95 -22.06 -4.57
N ALA A 260 -9.84 -22.71 -4.17
CA ALA A 260 -8.78 -22.13 -3.36
C ALA A 260 -8.06 -20.94 -4.00
N GLN A 261 -7.70 -21.06 -5.28
CA GLN A 261 -6.92 -20.02 -5.97
C GLN A 261 -7.74 -18.79 -6.41
N HIS A 262 -9.06 -18.82 -6.29
CA HIS A 262 -9.95 -17.76 -6.76
C HIS A 262 -10.85 -17.19 -5.65
N SER A 263 -10.55 -17.48 -4.38
CA SER A 263 -11.42 -17.12 -3.26
C SER A 263 -10.63 -16.58 -2.06
N GLN A 264 -9.53 -15.88 -2.30
CA GLN A 264 -8.66 -15.35 -1.25
C GLN A 264 -8.98 -13.87 -0.99
N ASP A 265 -8.87 -13.47 0.28
CA ASP A 265 -9.01 -12.07 0.68
C ASP A 265 -7.62 -11.45 0.90
N TYR A 266 -7.34 -10.39 0.14
CA TYR A 266 -6.06 -9.69 0.17
C TYR A 266 -6.08 -8.39 1.01
N SER A 267 -7.16 -8.13 1.73
CA SER A 267 -7.32 -6.91 2.53
C SER A 267 -6.16 -6.72 3.51
N ALA A 268 -5.79 -7.76 4.24
CA ALA A 268 -4.67 -7.74 5.17
C ALA A 268 -3.30 -7.58 4.47
N TRP A 269 -3.12 -8.23 3.31
CA TRP A 269 -1.84 -8.21 2.58
C TRP A 269 -1.46 -6.81 2.12
N TYR A 270 -2.39 -6.08 1.50
CA TYR A 270 -2.11 -4.74 1.00
C TYR A 270 -2.17 -3.67 2.08
N SER A 271 -2.97 -3.87 3.13
CA SER A 271 -3.14 -2.86 4.18
C SER A 271 -1.88 -2.64 5.03
N GLN A 272 -0.97 -3.60 5.11
CA GLN A 272 0.30 -3.43 5.83
C GLN A 272 1.36 -2.64 5.07
N ILE A 273 1.15 -2.35 3.77
CA ILE A 273 2.17 -1.76 2.89
C ILE A 273 2.18 -0.23 2.99
N PRO A 274 3.26 0.41 3.51
CA PRO A 274 3.39 1.85 3.47
C PRO A 274 3.43 2.38 2.03
N GLY A 275 2.65 3.44 1.76
CA GLY A 275 2.52 4.05 0.45
C GLY A 275 1.29 3.62 -0.35
N LEU A 276 0.55 2.60 0.08
CA LEU A 276 -0.75 2.22 -0.50
C LEU A 276 -1.91 2.80 0.33
N LEU A 277 -3.00 3.13 -0.36
CA LEU A 277 -4.31 3.23 0.25
C LEU A 277 -5.10 1.95 -0.10
N VAL A 278 -5.93 1.46 0.83
CA VAL A 278 -6.73 0.24 0.63
C VAL A 278 -8.18 0.53 0.97
N VAL A 279 -9.05 0.38 -0.02
CA VAL A 279 -10.48 0.70 0.06
C VAL A 279 -11.27 -0.57 -0.22
N SER A 280 -12.34 -0.81 0.53
CA SER A 280 -13.17 -2.03 0.38
C SER A 280 -14.65 -1.72 0.67
N PRO A 281 -15.40 -1.20 -0.32
CA PRO A 281 -16.78 -0.77 -0.14
C PRO A 281 -17.73 -1.96 0.04
N SER A 282 -18.85 -1.72 0.75
CA SER A 282 -19.87 -2.72 1.05
C SER A 282 -21.19 -2.52 0.31
N ASN A 283 -21.40 -1.37 -0.33
CA ASN A 283 -22.65 -1.00 -0.97
C ASN A 283 -22.43 -0.08 -2.18
N ALA A 284 -23.50 0.11 -2.99
CA ALA A 284 -23.42 0.84 -4.26
C ALA A 284 -23.02 2.33 -4.11
N ALA A 285 -23.56 3.02 -3.09
CA ALA A 285 -23.22 4.43 -2.88
C ALA A 285 -21.75 4.60 -2.49
N ASP A 286 -21.28 3.82 -1.52
CA ASP A 286 -19.89 3.86 -1.09
C ASP A 286 -18.94 3.44 -2.22
N ALA A 287 -19.31 2.43 -3.01
CA ALA A 287 -18.54 2.01 -4.19
C ALA A 287 -18.37 3.17 -5.18
N LYS A 288 -19.44 3.91 -5.50
CA LYS A 288 -19.38 5.06 -6.40
C LYS A 288 -18.50 6.18 -5.83
N GLY A 289 -18.83 6.64 -4.63
CA GLY A 289 -18.16 7.80 -4.04
C GLY A 289 -16.69 7.57 -3.72
N LEU A 290 -16.34 6.38 -3.22
CA LEU A 290 -14.96 6.03 -2.90
C LEU A 290 -14.12 5.73 -4.16
N LEU A 291 -14.69 5.15 -5.23
CA LEU A 291 -13.95 4.93 -6.47
C LEU A 291 -13.61 6.26 -7.16
N LYS A 292 -14.52 7.23 -7.16
CA LYS A 292 -14.21 8.59 -7.63
C LYS A 292 -13.09 9.21 -6.80
N ALA A 293 -13.14 9.10 -5.47
CA ALA A 293 -12.07 9.57 -4.60
C ALA A 293 -10.73 8.87 -4.89
N ALA A 294 -10.76 7.56 -5.15
CA ALA A 294 -9.58 6.77 -5.49
C ALA A 294 -8.94 7.23 -6.81
N ILE A 295 -9.74 7.44 -7.86
CA ILE A 295 -9.26 7.92 -9.16
C ILE A 295 -8.63 9.32 -9.05
N ARG A 296 -9.16 10.17 -8.20
CA ARG A 296 -8.65 11.53 -7.95
C ARG A 296 -7.43 11.56 -7.04
N ASN A 297 -7.15 10.50 -6.31
CA ASN A 297 -6.04 10.46 -5.36
C ASN A 297 -4.68 10.54 -6.09
N PRO A 298 -3.69 11.31 -5.58
CA PRO A 298 -2.35 11.35 -6.16
C PRO A 298 -1.48 10.12 -5.84
N ASN A 299 -1.94 9.25 -4.93
CA ASN A 299 -1.22 8.06 -4.48
C ASN A 299 -1.88 6.78 -5.02
N PRO A 300 -1.16 5.65 -5.04
CA PRO A 300 -1.72 4.38 -5.49
C PRO A 300 -2.80 3.87 -4.52
N VAL A 301 -3.93 3.47 -5.11
CA VAL A 301 -5.09 2.95 -4.37
C VAL A 301 -5.36 1.51 -4.79
N ILE A 302 -5.46 0.61 -3.81
CA ILE A 302 -5.99 -0.73 -3.95
C ILE A 302 -7.48 -0.67 -3.64
N PHE A 303 -8.32 -0.98 -4.61
CA PHE A 303 -9.77 -0.91 -4.50
C PHE A 303 -10.36 -2.33 -4.58
N LEU A 304 -10.60 -2.92 -3.41
CA LEU A 304 -11.02 -4.31 -3.25
C LEU A 304 -12.54 -4.41 -3.30
N GLU A 305 -13.03 -4.98 -4.37
CA GLU A 305 -14.47 -5.21 -4.58
C GLU A 305 -14.84 -6.64 -4.15
N ASN A 306 -16.13 -6.96 -4.13
CA ASN A 306 -16.59 -8.31 -3.87
C ASN A 306 -17.60 -8.73 -4.94
N GLU A 307 -17.36 -9.87 -5.59
CA GLU A 307 -18.17 -10.36 -6.70
C GLU A 307 -19.64 -10.57 -6.31
N ILE A 308 -19.89 -11.06 -5.09
CA ILE A 308 -21.25 -11.32 -4.57
C ILE A 308 -22.04 -10.02 -4.44
N LEU A 309 -21.36 -8.90 -4.19
CA LEU A 309 -22.01 -7.59 -4.04
C LEU A 309 -22.36 -6.92 -5.37
N TYR A 310 -21.76 -7.31 -6.51
CA TYR A 310 -21.95 -6.64 -7.79
C TYR A 310 -23.41 -6.57 -8.25
N GLY A 311 -24.21 -7.60 -7.98
CA GLY A 311 -25.62 -7.66 -8.30
C GLY A 311 -26.56 -7.05 -7.25
N GLN A 312 -26.02 -6.61 -6.10
CA GLN A 312 -26.87 -6.02 -5.06
C GLN A 312 -27.31 -4.61 -5.44
N MET A 313 -28.62 -4.38 -5.29
CA MET A 313 -29.22 -3.06 -5.48
C MET A 313 -28.95 -2.19 -4.26
N GLY A 314 -28.56 -0.95 -4.49
CA GLY A 314 -28.35 0.05 -3.45
C GLY A 314 -28.87 1.42 -3.86
N SER A 315 -29.20 2.22 -2.86
CA SER A 315 -29.64 3.60 -3.06
C SER A 315 -28.40 4.50 -3.22
N VAL A 316 -28.26 5.15 -4.39
CA VAL A 316 -27.13 6.03 -4.74
C VAL A 316 -27.65 7.45 -4.95
N PRO A 317 -26.99 8.50 -4.39
CA PRO A 317 -27.46 9.86 -4.58
C PRO A 317 -27.22 10.33 -6.02
N LYS A 318 -28.19 11.02 -6.57
CA LYS A 318 -28.11 11.70 -7.85
C LYS A 318 -27.51 13.10 -7.63
N MET A 319 -26.20 13.15 -7.63
CA MET A 319 -25.42 14.37 -7.44
C MET A 319 -24.39 14.49 -8.56
N ASP A 320 -24.13 15.72 -9.02
CA ASP A 320 -23.14 15.99 -10.08
C ASP A 320 -21.74 15.56 -9.68
N ASP A 321 -21.40 15.69 -8.39
CA ASP A 321 -20.11 15.31 -7.86
C ASP A 321 -20.22 14.62 -6.50
N PHE A 322 -20.60 13.35 -6.50
CA PHE A 322 -20.66 12.53 -5.30
C PHE A 322 -19.33 11.85 -5.05
N VAL A 323 -18.58 12.35 -4.07
CA VAL A 323 -17.26 11.84 -3.67
C VAL A 323 -17.25 11.63 -2.16
N LEU A 324 -16.71 10.48 -1.71
CA LEU A 324 -16.59 10.14 -0.29
C LEU A 324 -15.13 10.19 0.16
N PRO A 325 -14.86 10.64 1.39
CA PRO A 325 -13.50 10.73 1.91
C PRO A 325 -12.92 9.35 2.19
N ILE A 326 -11.72 9.07 1.64
CA ILE A 326 -10.93 7.89 2.02
C ILE A 326 -10.42 8.07 3.45
N GLY A 327 -10.44 7.00 4.24
CA GLY A 327 -10.00 7.03 5.64
C GLY A 327 -11.09 7.43 6.63
N LYS A 328 -12.37 7.37 6.23
CA LYS A 328 -13.51 7.63 7.11
C LYS A 328 -14.47 6.45 7.12
N ALA A 329 -14.68 5.92 8.32
CA ALA A 329 -15.66 4.88 8.58
C ALA A 329 -17.08 5.47 8.70
N LYS A 330 -18.09 4.63 8.56
CA LYS A 330 -19.49 5.00 8.72
C LYS A 330 -20.14 4.17 9.80
N ILE A 331 -20.81 4.80 10.75
CA ILE A 331 -21.76 4.11 11.63
C ILE A 331 -22.98 3.80 10.77
N ALA A 332 -23.08 2.55 10.30
CA ALA A 332 -24.15 2.07 9.45
C ALA A 332 -25.43 1.78 10.26
N ARG A 333 -25.27 1.53 11.56
CA ARG A 333 -26.36 1.35 12.51
C ARG A 333 -25.90 1.79 13.90
N GLU A 334 -26.66 2.63 14.55
CA GLU A 334 -26.46 3.01 15.94
C GLU A 334 -26.79 1.88 16.91
N GLY A 335 -26.02 1.78 18.00
CA GLY A 335 -26.22 0.79 19.04
C GLY A 335 -25.55 1.17 20.35
N SER A 336 -25.79 0.39 21.41
CA SER A 336 -25.30 0.69 22.77
C SER A 336 -24.67 -0.49 23.52
N ASP A 337 -24.89 -1.74 23.07
CA ASP A 337 -24.51 -2.91 23.85
C ASP A 337 -23.22 -3.61 23.35
N VAL A 338 -22.97 -3.55 22.02
CA VAL A 338 -21.79 -4.15 21.37
C VAL A 338 -21.47 -3.42 20.08
N THR A 339 -20.19 -3.20 19.81
CA THR A 339 -19.67 -2.71 18.52
C THR A 339 -19.38 -3.88 17.61
N ILE A 340 -19.88 -3.85 16.37
CA ILE A 340 -19.55 -4.80 15.29
C ILE A 340 -18.82 -4.00 14.21
N VAL A 341 -17.55 -4.33 13.96
CA VAL A 341 -16.72 -3.67 12.94
C VAL A 341 -16.57 -4.59 11.75
N SER A 342 -16.85 -4.09 10.56
CA SER A 342 -16.72 -4.88 9.34
C SER A 342 -16.44 -4.01 8.11
N PHE A 343 -16.30 -4.63 6.95
CA PHE A 343 -16.12 -4.03 5.63
C PHE A 343 -16.58 -5.01 4.54
N SER A 344 -16.72 -4.51 3.30
CA SER A 344 -17.08 -5.34 2.14
C SER A 344 -18.30 -6.25 2.42
N ILE A 345 -18.24 -7.51 1.98
CA ILE A 345 -19.33 -8.50 2.16
C ILE A 345 -19.62 -8.77 3.65
N GLY A 346 -18.63 -8.61 4.54
CA GLY A 346 -18.81 -8.79 5.98
C GLY A 346 -19.88 -7.88 6.57
N MET A 347 -20.11 -6.70 5.97
CA MET A 347 -21.22 -5.81 6.35
C MET A 347 -22.59 -6.45 6.16
N THR A 348 -22.75 -7.31 5.16
CA THR A 348 -24.01 -8.06 4.94
C THR A 348 -24.30 -9.00 6.12
N TYR A 349 -23.27 -9.65 6.65
CA TYR A 349 -23.39 -10.51 7.84
C TYR A 349 -23.65 -9.69 9.09
N ALA A 350 -22.88 -8.61 9.28
CA ALA A 350 -22.97 -7.73 10.44
C ALA A 350 -24.35 -7.08 10.59
N LEU A 351 -24.91 -6.52 9.51
CA LEU A 351 -26.22 -5.86 9.55
C LEU A 351 -27.36 -6.85 9.81
N LYS A 352 -27.35 -8.03 9.15
CA LYS A 352 -28.35 -9.09 9.41
C LYS A 352 -28.27 -9.61 10.85
N ALA A 353 -27.04 -9.79 11.37
CA ALA A 353 -26.85 -10.19 12.75
C ALA A 353 -27.36 -9.13 13.73
N ALA A 354 -27.13 -7.84 13.45
CA ALA A 354 -27.64 -6.76 14.27
C ALA A 354 -29.19 -6.70 14.29
N ASP A 355 -29.86 -7.03 13.18
CA ASP A 355 -31.32 -7.15 13.16
C ASP A 355 -31.81 -8.33 14.03
N GLU A 356 -31.14 -9.48 13.95
CA GLU A 356 -31.45 -10.65 14.77
C GLU A 356 -31.19 -10.37 16.27
N LEU A 357 -30.05 -9.74 16.60
CA LEU A 357 -29.70 -9.34 17.96
C LEU A 357 -30.72 -8.37 18.56
N ALA A 358 -31.20 -7.40 17.76
CA ALA A 358 -32.22 -6.46 18.21
C ALA A 358 -33.52 -7.16 18.62
N SER A 359 -33.92 -8.21 17.90
CA SER A 359 -35.11 -9.04 18.26
C SER A 359 -34.90 -9.77 19.60
N GLN A 360 -33.66 -9.95 20.02
CA GLN A 360 -33.25 -10.59 21.29
C GLN A 360 -32.88 -9.57 22.38
N GLY A 361 -33.12 -8.27 22.15
CA GLY A 361 -32.87 -7.20 23.12
C GLY A 361 -31.39 -6.83 23.28
N ILE A 362 -30.57 -7.00 22.24
CA ILE A 362 -29.18 -6.57 22.15
C ILE A 362 -29.07 -5.49 21.07
N SER A 363 -28.65 -4.28 21.47
CA SER A 363 -28.49 -3.12 20.58
C SER A 363 -27.06 -3.07 20.04
N ALA A 364 -26.85 -3.58 18.83
CA ALA A 364 -25.52 -3.59 18.18
C ALA A 364 -25.29 -2.32 17.37
N GLU A 365 -24.17 -1.64 17.63
CA GLU A 365 -23.63 -0.60 16.75
C GLU A 365 -22.79 -1.26 15.66
N VAL A 366 -23.09 -0.94 14.38
CA VAL A 366 -22.39 -1.53 13.24
C VAL A 366 -21.60 -0.47 12.51
N ILE A 367 -20.28 -0.67 12.43
CA ILE A 367 -19.34 0.21 11.75
C ILE A 367 -18.89 -0.42 10.45
N ASP A 368 -19.11 0.28 9.34
CA ASP A 368 -18.49 0.01 8.05
C ASP A 368 -17.17 0.78 7.96
N LEU A 369 -16.05 0.07 7.92
CA LEU A 369 -14.73 0.70 7.78
C LEU A 369 -14.57 1.43 6.46
N ARG A 370 -15.18 0.95 5.35
CA ARG A 370 -15.01 1.50 4.00
C ARG A 370 -13.55 1.49 3.51
N THR A 371 -12.63 1.87 4.40
CA THR A 371 -11.19 2.00 4.13
C THR A 371 -10.41 1.18 5.14
N ILE A 372 -9.56 0.29 4.64
CA ILE A 372 -8.69 -0.53 5.48
C ILE A 372 -7.39 0.23 5.80
N ARG A 373 -6.91 1.02 4.83
CA ARG A 373 -5.75 1.91 5.02
C ARG A 373 -5.94 3.22 4.26
N PRO A 374 -5.87 4.40 4.95
CA PRO A 374 -5.81 4.53 6.41
C PRO A 374 -7.12 4.05 7.07
N MET A 375 -7.01 3.40 8.21
CA MET A 375 -8.16 2.95 9.00
C MET A 375 -8.67 4.10 9.88
N ASP A 376 -9.98 4.33 9.94
CA ASP A 376 -10.60 5.26 10.87
C ASP A 376 -10.75 4.61 12.26
N ILE A 377 -9.61 4.40 12.90
CA ILE A 377 -9.58 3.80 14.23
C ILE A 377 -10.25 4.68 15.29
N ALA A 378 -10.24 6.00 15.09
CA ALA A 378 -10.88 6.93 16.01
C ALA A 378 -12.39 6.67 16.17
N THR A 379 -13.09 6.40 15.06
CA THR A 379 -14.51 6.01 15.06
C THR A 379 -14.71 4.67 15.78
N VAL A 380 -13.84 3.68 15.55
CA VAL A 380 -13.92 2.38 16.23
C VAL A 380 -13.73 2.53 17.74
N LEU A 381 -12.71 3.28 18.17
CA LEU A 381 -12.42 3.51 19.59
C LEU A 381 -13.56 4.27 20.29
N ALA A 382 -14.13 5.28 19.65
CA ALA A 382 -15.28 6.02 20.18
C ALA A 382 -16.51 5.11 20.38
N SER A 383 -16.74 4.19 19.44
CA SER A 383 -17.81 3.19 19.57
C SER A 383 -17.53 2.21 20.72
N VAL A 384 -16.30 1.70 20.83
CA VAL A 384 -15.90 0.81 21.93
C VAL A 384 -16.06 1.52 23.30
N GLN A 385 -15.69 2.79 23.37
CA GLN A 385 -15.88 3.60 24.57
C GLN A 385 -17.37 3.69 24.99
N LYS A 386 -18.29 3.70 24.02
CA LYS A 386 -19.75 3.72 24.22
C LYS A 386 -20.31 2.35 24.62
N THR A 387 -19.88 1.29 23.92
CA THR A 387 -20.52 -0.03 24.00
C THR A 387 -19.80 -1.01 24.93
N HIS A 388 -18.54 -0.74 25.27
CA HIS A 388 -17.63 -1.55 26.09
C HIS A 388 -17.33 -2.97 25.57
N ARG A 389 -17.78 -3.31 24.35
CA ARG A 389 -17.63 -4.64 23.74
C ARG A 389 -17.42 -4.51 22.26
N CYS A 390 -16.54 -5.33 21.70
CA CYS A 390 -16.26 -5.29 20.28
C CYS A 390 -16.15 -6.70 19.67
N ILE A 391 -16.73 -6.85 18.49
CA ILE A 391 -16.47 -7.97 17.59
C ILE A 391 -16.07 -7.44 16.20
N THR A 392 -15.22 -8.17 15.49
CA THR A 392 -14.85 -7.87 14.11
C THR A 392 -15.30 -8.98 13.18
N VAL A 393 -15.68 -8.65 11.94
CA VAL A 393 -16.18 -9.60 10.96
C VAL A 393 -15.47 -9.39 9.63
N GLU A 394 -14.80 -10.42 9.13
CA GLU A 394 -14.09 -10.43 7.84
C GLU A 394 -14.11 -11.81 7.20
N GLU A 395 -13.98 -11.91 5.87
CA GLU A 395 -13.89 -13.20 5.16
C GLU A 395 -12.48 -13.80 5.23
N GLY A 396 -11.46 -12.96 5.42
CA GLY A 396 -10.06 -13.36 5.49
C GLY A 396 -9.76 -14.40 6.55
N TRP A 397 -8.59 -15.00 6.45
CA TRP A 397 -8.12 -15.98 7.45
C TRP A 397 -7.83 -15.33 8.81
N PRO A 398 -7.90 -16.12 9.90
CA PRO A 398 -7.79 -15.58 11.26
C PRO A 398 -6.41 -15.01 11.60
N GLN A 399 -5.34 -15.58 11.01
CA GLN A 399 -3.98 -15.14 11.32
C GLN A 399 -3.65 -13.86 10.56
N SER A 400 -3.20 -12.83 11.29
CA SER A 400 -2.78 -11.53 10.74
C SER A 400 -3.87 -10.82 9.91
N GLY A 401 -5.16 -11.14 10.12
CA GLY A 401 -6.28 -10.47 9.47
C GLY A 401 -6.46 -9.03 9.96
N VAL A 402 -7.33 -8.28 9.28
CA VAL A 402 -7.66 -6.88 9.62
C VAL A 402 -8.21 -6.78 11.05
N GLY A 403 -9.03 -7.73 11.47
CA GLY A 403 -9.55 -7.80 12.85
C GLY A 403 -8.47 -7.99 13.91
N SER A 404 -7.29 -8.53 13.55
CA SER A 404 -6.15 -8.61 14.47
C SER A 404 -5.55 -7.23 14.73
N GLU A 405 -5.43 -6.40 13.70
CA GLU A 405 -4.98 -5.01 13.82
C GLU A 405 -5.98 -4.18 14.64
N ILE A 406 -7.27 -4.28 14.35
CA ILE A 406 -8.32 -3.62 15.14
C ILE A 406 -8.24 -4.02 16.61
N SER A 407 -8.05 -5.30 16.90
CA SER A 407 -7.92 -5.80 18.27
C SER A 407 -6.69 -5.24 18.99
N ALA A 408 -5.56 -5.12 18.28
CA ALA A 408 -4.34 -4.51 18.81
C ALA A 408 -4.55 -3.02 19.11
N GLN A 409 -5.12 -2.25 18.19
CA GLN A 409 -5.42 -0.83 18.36
C GLN A 409 -6.38 -0.57 19.52
N ILE A 410 -7.42 -1.42 19.68
CA ILE A 410 -8.33 -1.33 20.84
C ILE A 410 -7.58 -1.63 22.14
N MET A 411 -6.70 -2.63 22.15
CA MET A 411 -5.91 -2.98 23.33
C MET A 411 -4.94 -1.85 23.72
N GLU A 412 -4.32 -1.20 22.74
CA GLU A 412 -3.37 -0.11 23.00
C GLU A 412 -4.04 1.18 23.48
N HIS A 413 -5.25 1.48 22.96
CA HIS A 413 -5.85 2.80 23.15
C HIS A 413 -7.18 2.82 23.93
N ALA A 414 -7.84 1.67 24.10
CA ALA A 414 -9.16 1.57 24.71
C ALA A 414 -9.32 0.37 25.66
N PHE A 415 -8.23 -0.22 26.16
CA PHE A 415 -8.27 -1.38 27.05
C PHE A 415 -9.15 -1.15 28.28
N ASP A 416 -9.03 0.02 28.92
CA ASP A 416 -9.77 0.35 30.15
C ASP A 416 -11.30 0.45 29.95
N TRP A 417 -11.76 0.46 28.70
CA TRP A 417 -13.19 0.52 28.35
C TRP A 417 -13.79 -0.86 28.06
N LEU A 418 -12.95 -1.92 27.97
CA LEU A 418 -13.42 -3.25 27.58
C LEU A 418 -14.00 -4.03 28.78
N ASP A 419 -15.25 -4.49 28.63
CA ASP A 419 -15.88 -5.45 29.53
C ASP A 419 -15.63 -6.93 29.12
N ALA A 420 -15.21 -7.15 27.88
CA ALA A 420 -14.92 -8.47 27.34
C ALA A 420 -13.77 -8.41 26.31
N PRO A 421 -13.01 -9.51 26.11
CA PRO A 421 -12.04 -9.59 25.02
C PRO A 421 -12.69 -9.33 23.64
N VAL A 422 -11.97 -8.64 22.75
CA VAL A 422 -12.42 -8.48 21.36
C VAL A 422 -12.54 -9.85 20.70
N LYS A 423 -13.71 -10.15 20.12
CA LYS A 423 -13.96 -11.40 19.43
C LYS A 423 -13.88 -11.20 17.93
N ARG A 424 -13.06 -12.01 17.25
CA ARG A 424 -12.88 -11.96 15.80
C ARG A 424 -13.67 -13.08 15.11
N ILE A 425 -14.50 -12.73 14.13
CA ILE A 425 -15.21 -13.66 13.27
C ILE A 425 -14.54 -13.57 11.90
N THR A 426 -13.99 -14.70 11.43
CA THR A 426 -13.17 -14.78 10.23
C THR A 426 -13.57 -15.99 9.41
N GLY A 427 -13.07 -16.11 8.18
CA GLY A 427 -13.05 -17.37 7.47
C GLY A 427 -12.31 -18.43 8.27
N ARG A 428 -12.57 -19.69 7.97
CA ARG A 428 -11.83 -20.82 8.59
C ARG A 428 -10.41 -20.86 8.03
N ASP A 429 -9.45 -21.29 8.85
CA ASP A 429 -8.02 -21.39 8.47
C ASP A 429 -7.77 -22.61 7.57
N VAL A 430 -8.39 -22.58 6.40
CA VAL A 430 -8.29 -23.61 5.35
C VAL A 430 -8.33 -22.94 3.98
N PRO A 431 -7.69 -23.52 2.94
CA PRO A 431 -7.94 -23.12 1.56
C PRO A 431 -9.43 -23.32 1.21
N MET A 432 -10.00 -22.40 0.42
CA MET A 432 -11.43 -22.46 0.07
C MET A 432 -11.76 -23.77 -0.66
N PRO A 433 -12.71 -24.59 -0.14
CA PRO A 433 -13.13 -25.80 -0.80
C PRO A 433 -13.94 -25.51 -2.07
N TYR A 434 -13.90 -26.46 -3.03
CA TYR A 434 -14.73 -26.39 -4.26
C TYR A 434 -16.19 -26.77 -4.00
N ALA A 435 -16.44 -27.75 -3.14
CA ALA A 435 -17.78 -28.25 -2.87
C ALA A 435 -18.61 -27.21 -2.12
N ALA A 436 -19.81 -26.88 -2.65
CA ALA A 436 -20.65 -25.78 -2.15
C ALA A 436 -21.04 -25.91 -0.65
N ASN A 437 -21.19 -27.12 -0.14
CA ASN A 437 -21.46 -27.35 1.28
C ASN A 437 -20.24 -27.09 2.17
N LEU A 438 -19.02 -27.38 1.68
CA LEU A 438 -17.78 -27.12 2.40
C LEU A 438 -17.40 -25.65 2.30
N GLU A 439 -17.62 -25.00 1.14
CA GLU A 439 -17.43 -23.55 0.95
C GLU A 439 -18.22 -22.75 2.01
N LYS A 440 -19.50 -23.09 2.21
CA LYS A 440 -20.34 -22.46 3.24
C LYS A 440 -19.83 -22.65 4.66
N LEU A 441 -19.13 -23.76 4.96
CA LEU A 441 -18.54 -24.02 6.25
C LEU A 441 -17.19 -23.29 6.45
N ALA A 442 -16.55 -22.88 5.37
CA ALA A 442 -15.29 -22.14 5.39
C ALA A 442 -15.50 -20.61 5.58
N LEU A 443 -16.67 -20.10 5.28
CA LEU A 443 -17.01 -18.68 5.38
C LEU A 443 -17.70 -18.33 6.71
N PRO A 444 -17.59 -17.08 7.20
CA PRO A 444 -18.36 -16.63 8.35
C PRO A 444 -19.85 -16.60 8.04
N THR A 445 -20.66 -16.76 9.06
CA THR A 445 -22.13 -16.74 8.95
C THR A 445 -22.77 -15.71 9.88
N VAL A 446 -24.03 -15.36 9.63
CA VAL A 446 -24.82 -14.49 10.52
C VAL A 446 -24.88 -15.10 11.93
N SER A 447 -25.05 -16.44 12.03
CA SER A 447 -25.08 -17.14 13.33
C SER A 447 -23.77 -17.00 14.10
N ASP A 448 -22.60 -17.10 13.43
CA ASP A 448 -21.29 -16.89 14.08
C ASP A 448 -21.21 -15.49 14.71
N VAL A 449 -21.71 -14.46 13.99
CA VAL A 449 -21.73 -13.07 14.49
C VAL A 449 -22.68 -12.91 15.68
N VAL A 450 -23.90 -13.47 15.59
CA VAL A 450 -24.88 -13.45 16.68
C VAL A 450 -24.35 -14.14 17.93
N GLU A 451 -23.80 -15.34 17.78
CA GLU A 451 -23.23 -16.11 18.92
C GLU A 451 -22.04 -15.37 19.56
N ALA A 452 -21.17 -14.78 18.76
CA ALA A 452 -20.05 -14.02 19.26
C ALA A 452 -20.51 -12.76 20.02
N ALA A 453 -21.50 -12.03 19.49
CA ALA A 453 -22.05 -10.84 20.14
C ALA A 453 -22.72 -11.21 21.48
N LYS A 454 -23.49 -12.31 21.53
CA LYS A 454 -24.09 -12.81 22.78
C LYS A 454 -23.02 -13.21 23.78
N ALA A 455 -21.95 -13.88 23.34
CA ALA A 455 -20.89 -14.30 24.21
C ALA A 455 -20.16 -13.11 24.86
N VAL A 456 -19.86 -12.03 24.13
CA VAL A 456 -19.23 -10.83 24.70
C VAL A 456 -20.20 -10.01 25.56
N CYS A 457 -21.51 -10.16 25.34
CA CYS A 457 -22.56 -9.55 26.18
C CYS A 457 -22.95 -10.43 27.38
N TYR A 458 -22.33 -11.61 27.57
CA TYR A 458 -22.65 -12.58 28.63
C TYR A 458 -24.12 -13.05 28.63
N ARG A 459 -24.69 -13.27 27.44
CA ARG A 459 -26.08 -13.69 27.23
C ARG A 459 -26.22 -14.97 26.42
#